data_f51ec9d36922f1582dff86b6013a5a98
#
_entry.id   f51ec9d36922f1582dff86b6013a5a98
#
_cell.length_a   1.000
_cell.length_b   1.000
_cell.length_c   1.000
_cell.angle_alpha   90.00
_cell.angle_beta   90.00
_cell.angle_gamma   90.00
#
_symmetry.space_group_name_H-M   'P 1'
#
loop_
_entity.id
_entity.type
_entity.pdbx_description
1 polymer ?
#
loop_
_entity_poly.entity_id
_entity_poly.type
_entity_poly.pdbx_seq_one_letter_code
_entity_poly.pdbx_strand_id
1 'polypeptide(L)'
;MELRHLRYFATIAEEQNFRRAATRLHVSQSPLSRQMKDLEEEMRVELFERDGRGIRLTAAGKVFAEKARSILADVDTAVEEARGIADGRLGTVAIGFEQGATFTGALASLMAAFRRRVPHVGLQLIAMNSTEQWTALHDGTISFGYGARRPVDDTLTAMEMTTDRLGLLLALDHRLAARPEVRLADLNGERVILESGESQPELHAAIVSAVHAQEVALAGLAEAADLEALLALVAIGDAVTFLPQRTAEVVAPLSSVMWRPVADLDLTLSDVVTWRTKDANLPVVRALIECAATMRS
;
A
#
# COMPACT_ATOMS: atom_id res chain seq x y z
N MET A 1 43.13 4.89 0.39
CA MET A 1 42.45 5.29 -0.84
C MET A 1 41.04 5.83 -0.50
N GLU A 2 40.59 6.93 -1.16
CA GLU A 2 39.31 7.59 -0.93
C GLU A 2 38.56 7.74 -2.26
N LEU A 3 37.24 7.95 -2.24
CA LEU A 3 36.43 8.21 -3.45
C LEU A 3 36.95 9.42 -4.27
N ARG A 4 37.53 10.39 -3.58
CA ARG A 4 38.15 11.54 -4.24
C ARG A 4 39.31 11.12 -5.16
N HIS A 5 40.14 10.15 -4.74
CA HIS A 5 41.21 9.60 -5.55
C HIS A 5 40.69 8.93 -6.81
N LEU A 6 39.58 8.17 -6.70
CA LEU A 6 38.92 7.54 -7.86
C LEU A 6 38.41 8.59 -8.87
N ARG A 7 37.77 9.67 -8.38
CA ARG A 7 37.30 10.78 -9.25
C ARG A 7 38.45 11.47 -9.95
N TYR A 8 39.52 11.77 -9.23
CA TYR A 8 40.70 12.38 -9.80
C TYR A 8 41.34 11.50 -10.87
N PHE A 9 41.54 10.24 -10.54
CA PHE A 9 42.11 9.26 -11.45
C PHE A 9 41.25 9.10 -12.71
N ALA A 10 39.93 8.91 -12.59
CA ALA A 10 39.01 8.78 -13.73
C ALA A 10 39.06 10.01 -14.64
N THR A 11 39.06 11.21 -14.08
CA THR A 11 39.15 12.46 -14.87
C THR A 11 40.52 12.58 -15.57
N ILE A 12 41.62 12.21 -14.93
CA ILE A 12 42.96 12.23 -15.57
C ILE A 12 43.03 11.20 -16.69
N ALA A 13 42.43 10.02 -16.48
CA ALA A 13 42.37 8.95 -17.47
C ALA A 13 41.59 9.36 -18.74
N GLU A 14 40.53 10.13 -18.60
CA GLU A 14 39.75 10.70 -19.71
C GLU A 14 40.52 11.81 -20.44
N GLU A 15 41.09 12.73 -19.69
CA GLU A 15 41.77 13.92 -20.25
C GLU A 15 43.17 13.58 -20.79
N GLN A 16 43.78 12.49 -20.36
CA GLN A 16 45.18 12.09 -20.67
C GLN A 16 46.18 13.23 -20.46
N ASN A 17 45.83 14.18 -19.59
CA ASN A 17 46.60 15.38 -19.34
C ASN A 17 46.26 15.94 -17.95
N PHE A 18 47.24 16.00 -17.05
CA PHE A 18 47.07 16.51 -15.70
C PHE A 18 46.60 17.96 -15.63
N ARG A 19 47.05 18.81 -16.52
CA ARG A 19 46.63 20.22 -16.55
C ARG A 19 45.16 20.38 -16.92
N ARG A 20 44.71 19.67 -17.95
CA ARG A 20 43.31 19.67 -18.38
C ARG A 20 42.39 19.06 -17.33
N ALA A 21 42.82 17.95 -16.74
CA ALA A 21 42.09 17.32 -15.63
C ALA A 21 41.96 18.25 -14.43
N ALA A 22 43.05 18.92 -14.02
CA ALA A 22 43.04 19.91 -12.95
C ALA A 22 42.06 21.06 -13.21
N THR A 23 42.03 21.59 -14.47
CA THR A 23 41.07 22.63 -14.86
C THR A 23 39.62 22.10 -14.72
N ARG A 24 39.33 20.90 -15.23
CA ARG A 24 37.99 20.29 -15.17
C ARG A 24 37.52 19.99 -13.74
N LEU A 25 38.49 19.63 -12.86
CA LEU A 25 38.21 19.35 -11.45
C LEU A 25 38.21 20.62 -10.57
N HIS A 26 38.50 21.79 -11.14
CA HIS A 26 38.64 23.07 -10.43
C HIS A 26 39.70 23.01 -9.28
N VAL A 27 40.81 22.33 -9.52
CA VAL A 27 41.91 22.20 -8.56
C VAL A 27 43.25 22.64 -9.21
N SER A 28 44.27 22.82 -8.39
CA SER A 28 45.63 23.06 -8.87
C SER A 28 46.27 21.74 -9.36
N GLN A 29 47.08 21.81 -10.42
CA GLN A 29 47.77 20.65 -10.98
C GLN A 29 48.74 19.97 -9.99
N SER A 30 49.49 20.73 -9.24
CA SER A 30 50.52 20.16 -8.30
C SER A 30 49.91 19.26 -7.21
N PRO A 31 48.87 19.69 -6.49
CA PRO A 31 48.17 18.78 -5.56
C PRO A 31 47.57 17.56 -6.24
N LEU A 32 46.96 17.72 -7.44
CA LEU A 32 46.38 16.62 -8.18
C LEU A 32 47.43 15.56 -8.54
N SER A 33 48.59 15.98 -9.07
CA SER A 33 49.70 15.09 -9.41
C SER A 33 50.25 14.36 -8.18
N ARG A 34 50.34 15.08 -7.03
CA ARG A 34 50.77 14.47 -5.80
C ARG A 34 49.84 13.38 -5.29
N GLN A 35 48.53 13.65 -5.30
CA GLN A 35 47.55 12.65 -4.87
C GLN A 35 47.52 11.42 -5.77
N MET A 36 47.78 11.56 -7.09
CA MET A 36 47.90 10.41 -7.95
C MET A 36 49.16 9.61 -7.68
N LYS A 37 50.26 10.26 -7.38
CA LYS A 37 51.48 9.56 -6.95
C LYS A 37 51.29 8.82 -5.64
N ASP A 38 50.67 9.46 -4.65
CA ASP A 38 50.33 8.82 -3.36
C ASP A 38 49.39 7.59 -3.58
N LEU A 39 48.46 7.65 -4.55
CA LEU A 39 47.59 6.52 -4.92
C LEU A 39 48.40 5.37 -5.52
N GLU A 40 49.29 5.65 -6.49
CA GLU A 40 50.16 4.67 -7.14
C GLU A 40 51.10 4.00 -6.11
N GLU A 41 51.65 4.79 -5.17
CA GLU A 41 52.50 4.29 -4.09
C GLU A 41 51.69 3.38 -3.12
N GLU A 42 50.48 3.78 -2.73
CA GLU A 42 49.61 2.97 -1.88
C GLU A 42 49.27 1.64 -2.55
N MET A 43 48.95 1.68 -3.83
CA MET A 43 48.60 0.48 -4.63
C MET A 43 49.84 -0.33 -5.03
N ARG A 44 51.02 0.25 -4.96
CA ARG A 44 52.30 -0.32 -5.47
C ARG A 44 52.24 -0.68 -6.96
N VAL A 45 51.53 0.13 -7.74
CA VAL A 45 51.30 -0.09 -9.18
C VAL A 45 51.32 1.26 -9.88
N GLU A 46 52.08 1.35 -10.97
CA GLU A 46 52.03 2.52 -11.86
C GLU A 46 50.77 2.45 -12.72
N LEU A 47 49.95 3.51 -12.65
CA LEU A 47 48.69 3.63 -13.42
C LEU A 47 48.87 4.47 -14.67
N PHE A 48 49.86 5.37 -14.67
CA PHE A 48 50.16 6.27 -15.77
C PHE A 48 51.61 6.10 -16.25
N GLU A 49 51.82 6.26 -17.53
CA GLU A 49 53.14 6.36 -18.14
C GLU A 49 53.22 7.60 -19.02
N ARG A 50 54.44 8.09 -19.26
CA ARG A 50 54.67 9.27 -20.11
C ARG A 50 54.46 8.91 -21.56
N ASP A 51 53.75 9.77 -22.31
CA ASP A 51 53.57 9.66 -23.76
C ASP A 51 53.79 11.01 -24.42
N GLY A 52 54.97 11.21 -24.91
CA GLY A 52 55.37 12.50 -25.52
C GLY A 52 55.17 13.68 -24.60
N ARG A 53 54.24 14.59 -24.92
CA ARG A 53 53.92 15.77 -24.09
C ARG A 53 52.74 15.48 -23.12
N GLY A 54 52.17 14.28 -23.09
CA GLY A 54 51.07 13.89 -22.27
C GLY A 54 51.36 12.66 -21.39
N ILE A 55 50.33 12.03 -20.99
CA ILE A 55 50.34 10.76 -20.25
C ILE A 55 49.36 9.79 -20.90
N ARG A 56 49.61 8.50 -20.77
CA ARG A 56 48.66 7.44 -21.08
C ARG A 56 48.52 6.49 -19.94
N LEU A 57 47.45 5.69 -19.96
CA LEU A 57 47.25 4.64 -18.97
C LEU A 57 48.17 3.44 -19.27
N THR A 58 48.79 2.91 -18.23
CA THR A 58 49.39 1.56 -18.28
C THR A 58 48.32 0.48 -18.47
N ALA A 59 48.71 -0.77 -18.69
CA ALA A 59 47.77 -1.88 -18.69
C ALA A 59 46.97 -1.97 -17.37
N ALA A 60 47.65 -1.80 -16.23
CA ALA A 60 47.03 -1.75 -14.91
C ALA A 60 46.11 -0.52 -14.77
N GLY A 61 46.53 0.66 -15.27
CA GLY A 61 45.71 1.86 -15.28
C GLY A 61 44.42 1.71 -16.07
N LYS A 62 44.41 0.99 -17.20
CA LYS A 62 43.19 0.71 -17.98
C LYS A 62 42.19 -0.13 -17.18
N VAL A 63 42.63 -1.22 -16.57
CA VAL A 63 41.78 -2.08 -15.72
C VAL A 63 41.25 -1.29 -14.52
N PHE A 64 42.13 -0.50 -13.89
CA PHE A 64 41.71 0.31 -12.77
C PHE A 64 40.73 1.42 -13.18
N ALA A 65 40.84 2.01 -14.38
CA ALA A 65 39.91 3.00 -14.90
C ALA A 65 38.48 2.46 -15.09
N GLU A 66 38.36 1.24 -15.56
CA GLU A 66 37.05 0.56 -15.69
C GLU A 66 36.43 0.35 -14.30
N LYS A 67 37.20 -0.15 -13.35
CA LYS A 67 36.72 -0.39 -11.98
C LYS A 67 36.41 0.91 -11.22
N ALA A 68 37.26 1.91 -11.34
CA ALA A 68 37.01 3.22 -10.71
C ALA A 68 35.70 3.87 -11.22
N ARG A 69 35.42 3.78 -12.52
CA ARG A 69 34.15 4.26 -13.09
C ARG A 69 32.95 3.48 -12.58
N SER A 70 33.04 2.15 -12.51
CA SER A 70 31.97 1.32 -11.94
C SER A 70 31.67 1.68 -10.49
N ILE A 71 32.70 1.80 -9.63
CA ILE A 71 32.54 2.18 -8.22
C ILE A 71 31.89 3.56 -8.08
N LEU A 72 32.31 4.54 -8.89
CA LEU A 72 31.73 5.88 -8.84
C LEU A 72 30.25 5.87 -9.28
N ALA A 73 29.90 5.10 -10.30
CA ALA A 73 28.51 4.91 -10.74
C ALA A 73 27.65 4.22 -9.67
N ASP A 74 28.20 3.21 -8.96
CA ASP A 74 27.50 2.53 -7.87
C ASP A 74 27.23 3.49 -6.70
N VAL A 75 28.18 4.39 -6.40
CA VAL A 75 27.99 5.43 -5.38
C VAL A 75 26.89 6.41 -5.77
N ASP A 76 26.88 6.86 -7.03
CA ASP A 76 25.85 7.78 -7.53
C ASP A 76 24.46 7.08 -7.50
N THR A 77 24.39 5.81 -7.88
CA THR A 77 23.16 4.99 -7.78
C THR A 77 22.68 4.88 -6.35
N ALA A 78 23.56 4.56 -5.40
CA ALA A 78 23.20 4.47 -3.98
C ALA A 78 22.66 5.79 -3.42
N VAL A 79 23.24 6.92 -3.83
CA VAL A 79 22.76 8.26 -3.44
C VAL A 79 21.36 8.54 -4.02
N GLU A 80 21.14 8.21 -5.29
CA GLU A 80 19.82 8.40 -5.93
C GLU A 80 18.74 7.47 -5.34
N GLU A 81 19.07 6.23 -5.03
CA GLU A 81 18.18 5.30 -4.33
C GLU A 81 17.80 5.84 -2.94
N ALA A 82 18.79 6.27 -2.14
CA ALA A 82 18.54 6.86 -0.83
C ALA A 82 17.65 8.11 -0.91
N ARG A 83 17.89 8.99 -1.89
CA ARG A 83 17.03 10.15 -2.17
C ARG A 83 15.65 9.73 -2.61
N GLY A 84 15.55 8.73 -3.49
CA GLY A 84 14.28 8.20 -3.96
C GLY A 84 13.39 7.69 -2.84
N ILE A 85 13.98 7.01 -1.84
CA ILE A 85 13.27 6.56 -0.63
C ILE A 85 12.87 7.76 0.23
N ALA A 86 13.77 8.69 0.49
CA ALA A 86 13.50 9.89 1.28
C ALA A 86 12.37 10.76 0.66
N ASP A 87 12.32 10.83 -0.67
CA ASP A 87 11.30 11.56 -1.42
C ASP A 87 9.99 10.74 -1.61
N GLY A 88 9.93 9.50 -1.13
CA GLY A 88 8.79 8.60 -1.32
C GLY A 88 8.55 8.18 -2.78
N ARG A 89 9.58 8.20 -3.60
CA ARG A 89 9.55 7.76 -5.00
C ARG A 89 9.99 6.31 -5.20
N LEU A 90 10.65 5.74 -4.18
CA LEU A 90 11.11 4.34 -4.14
C LEU A 90 10.71 3.72 -2.79
N GLY A 91 10.73 2.40 -2.72
CA GLY A 91 10.42 1.62 -1.52
C GLY A 91 9.15 0.78 -1.68
N THR A 92 8.62 0.28 -0.57
CA THR A 92 7.39 -0.51 -0.52
C THR A 92 6.44 0.08 0.52
N VAL A 93 5.16 0.20 0.15
CA VAL A 93 4.07 0.58 1.05
C VAL A 93 3.27 -0.67 1.39
N ALA A 94 3.23 -1.01 2.66
CA ALA A 94 2.38 -2.06 3.17
C ALA A 94 1.01 -1.46 3.59
N ILE A 95 -0.06 -2.12 3.17
CA ILE A 95 -1.45 -1.70 3.38
C ILE A 95 -2.19 -2.89 3.99
N GLY A 96 -2.72 -2.70 5.19
CA GLY A 96 -3.66 -3.63 5.80
C GLY A 96 -5.04 -3.44 5.19
N PHE A 97 -5.79 -4.51 4.93
CA PHE A 97 -7.16 -4.42 4.45
C PHE A 97 -8.05 -5.50 5.06
N GLU A 98 -9.31 -5.16 5.32
CA GLU A 98 -10.30 -6.13 5.77
C GLU A 98 -10.76 -7.04 4.63
N GLN A 99 -11.04 -8.29 4.96
CA GLN A 99 -11.67 -9.21 4.02
C GLN A 99 -13.03 -8.65 3.58
N GLY A 100 -13.34 -8.76 2.31
CA GLY A 100 -14.57 -8.17 1.75
C GLY A 100 -14.42 -6.71 1.27
N ALA A 101 -13.52 -5.91 1.84
CA ALA A 101 -13.30 -4.52 1.42
C ALA A 101 -12.88 -4.37 -0.06
N THR A 102 -12.37 -5.43 -0.68
CA THR A 102 -12.02 -5.44 -2.10
C THR A 102 -13.22 -5.48 -3.03
N PHE A 103 -14.36 -5.97 -2.55
CA PHE A 103 -15.57 -6.12 -3.38
C PHE A 103 -16.26 -4.79 -3.73
N THR A 104 -16.07 -3.75 -2.92
CA THR A 104 -16.61 -2.42 -3.24
C THR A 104 -15.92 -1.77 -4.44
N GLY A 105 -14.76 -2.27 -4.85
CA GLY A 105 -13.94 -1.71 -5.91
C GLY A 105 -13.19 -0.43 -5.53
N ALA A 106 -13.50 0.18 -4.39
CA ALA A 106 -12.89 1.43 -3.96
C ALA A 106 -11.40 1.25 -3.60
N LEU A 107 -11.05 0.17 -2.88
CA LEU A 107 -9.64 -0.15 -2.59
C LEU A 107 -8.83 -0.35 -3.89
N ALA A 108 -9.35 -1.12 -4.83
CA ALA A 108 -8.69 -1.37 -6.11
C ALA A 108 -8.48 -0.08 -6.92
N SER A 109 -9.50 0.78 -6.93
CA SER A 109 -9.43 2.08 -7.60
C SER A 109 -8.42 3.02 -6.94
N LEU A 110 -8.37 3.05 -5.60
CA LEU A 110 -7.39 3.81 -4.83
C LEU A 110 -5.97 3.32 -5.13
N MET A 111 -5.74 2.01 -5.13
CA MET A 111 -4.43 1.43 -5.45
C MET A 111 -4.01 1.72 -6.89
N ALA A 112 -4.94 1.67 -7.84
CA ALA A 112 -4.66 2.03 -9.23
C ALA A 112 -4.31 3.52 -9.40
N ALA A 113 -4.99 4.42 -8.70
CA ALA A 113 -4.67 5.84 -8.69
C ALA A 113 -3.30 6.11 -8.05
N PHE A 114 -3.04 5.50 -6.90
CA PHE A 114 -1.77 5.62 -6.20
C PHE A 114 -0.61 5.10 -7.05
N ARG A 115 -0.73 3.93 -7.68
CA ARG A 115 0.31 3.35 -8.53
C ARG A 115 0.65 4.23 -9.76
N ARG A 116 -0.35 4.92 -10.33
CA ARG A 116 -0.09 5.90 -11.41
C ARG A 116 0.72 7.10 -10.91
N ARG A 117 0.51 7.53 -9.67
CA ARG A 117 1.17 8.70 -9.09
C ARG A 117 2.61 8.40 -8.64
N VAL A 118 2.86 7.20 -8.12
CA VAL A 118 4.16 6.76 -7.61
C VAL A 118 4.53 5.38 -8.20
N PRO A 119 4.84 5.29 -9.50
CA PRO A 119 4.95 4.03 -10.24
C PRO A 119 6.10 3.12 -9.77
N HIS A 120 7.10 3.68 -9.10
CA HIS A 120 8.28 2.95 -8.62
C HIS A 120 8.16 2.50 -7.15
N VAL A 121 7.05 2.81 -6.48
CA VAL A 121 6.77 2.33 -5.13
C VAL A 121 6.08 0.98 -5.19
N GLY A 122 6.65 -0.02 -4.54
CA GLY A 122 6.04 -1.33 -4.38
C GLY A 122 4.79 -1.26 -3.49
N LEU A 123 3.78 -2.08 -3.78
CA LEU A 123 2.58 -2.22 -2.96
C LEU A 123 2.54 -3.62 -2.39
N GLN A 124 2.31 -3.72 -1.08
CA GLN A 124 2.04 -4.97 -0.38
C GLN A 124 0.68 -4.87 0.31
N LEU A 125 -0.22 -5.77 -0.03
CA LEU A 125 -1.54 -5.86 0.60
C LEU A 125 -1.53 -7.02 1.60
N ILE A 126 -2.00 -6.76 2.82
CA ILE A 126 -2.00 -7.73 3.92
C ILE A 126 -3.39 -7.78 4.52
N ALA A 127 -4.02 -8.97 4.49
CA ALA A 127 -5.34 -9.16 5.10
C ALA A 127 -5.22 -9.05 6.63
N MET A 128 -6.00 -8.14 7.22
CA MET A 128 -6.01 -7.82 8.65
C MET A 128 -7.37 -7.26 9.04
N ASN A 129 -7.89 -7.61 10.21
CA ASN A 129 -9.05 -6.90 10.76
C ASN A 129 -8.67 -5.48 11.24
N SER A 130 -9.65 -4.63 11.53
CA SER A 130 -9.40 -3.24 11.93
C SER A 130 -8.49 -3.10 13.15
N THR A 131 -8.63 -3.96 14.15
CA THR A 131 -7.83 -3.91 15.38
C THR A 131 -6.36 -4.29 15.10
N GLU A 132 -6.14 -5.30 14.28
CA GLU A 132 -4.80 -5.68 13.81
C GLU A 132 -4.16 -4.55 12.99
N GLN A 133 -4.95 -3.91 12.11
CA GLN A 133 -4.48 -2.76 11.31
C GLN A 133 -4.03 -1.60 12.21
N TRP A 134 -4.78 -1.27 13.26
CA TRP A 134 -4.39 -0.18 14.16
C TRP A 134 -3.10 -0.49 14.91
N THR A 135 -2.94 -1.71 15.39
CA THR A 135 -1.68 -2.16 16.00
C THR A 135 -0.53 -2.05 15.00
N ALA A 136 -0.70 -2.59 13.80
CA ALA A 136 0.32 -2.57 12.76
C ALA A 136 0.65 -1.14 12.25
N LEU A 137 -0.32 -0.22 12.29
CA LEU A 137 -0.10 1.21 12.06
C LEU A 137 0.79 1.82 13.15
N HIS A 138 0.51 1.55 14.43
CA HIS A 138 1.33 2.05 15.54
C HIS A 138 2.76 1.55 15.47
N ASP A 139 2.96 0.27 15.19
CA ASP A 139 4.27 -0.37 15.06
C ASP A 139 5.02 0.04 13.77
N GLY A 140 4.31 0.64 12.82
CA GLY A 140 4.87 1.00 11.52
C GLY A 140 5.05 -0.17 10.56
N THR A 141 4.47 -1.32 10.86
CA THR A 141 4.48 -2.49 9.98
C THR A 141 3.67 -2.25 8.71
N ILE A 142 2.59 -1.47 8.80
CA ILE A 142 1.84 -0.96 7.66
C ILE A 142 1.83 0.57 7.65
N SER A 143 1.67 1.13 6.47
CA SER A 143 1.56 2.59 6.28
C SER A 143 0.11 3.06 6.26
N PHE A 144 -0.81 2.20 5.83
CA PHE A 144 -2.24 2.45 5.71
C PHE A 144 -3.05 1.24 6.13
N GLY A 145 -4.23 1.51 6.69
CA GLY A 145 -5.29 0.54 6.87
C GLY A 145 -6.47 0.87 5.95
N TYR A 146 -7.19 -0.14 5.47
CA TYR A 146 -8.44 -0.01 4.74
C TYR A 146 -9.46 -0.98 5.31
N GLY A 147 -10.58 -0.47 5.81
CA GLY A 147 -11.60 -1.30 6.45
C GLY A 147 -12.85 -0.49 6.80
N ALA A 148 -13.75 -1.11 7.56
CA ALA A 148 -15.06 -0.53 7.87
C ALA A 148 -15.09 0.27 9.17
N ARG A 149 -14.08 0.16 10.03
CA ARG A 149 -14.09 0.78 11.36
C ARG A 149 -13.21 2.00 11.44
N ARG A 150 -13.72 3.06 12.06
CA ARG A 150 -12.93 4.26 12.40
C ARG A 150 -12.18 4.02 13.71
N PRO A 151 -10.88 4.36 13.78
CA PRO A 151 -10.17 4.33 15.04
C PRO A 151 -10.76 5.36 16.02
N VAL A 152 -10.73 5.04 17.30
CA VAL A 152 -11.13 5.94 18.40
C VAL A 152 -9.92 6.73 18.91
N ASP A 153 -8.74 6.40 18.45
CA ASP A 153 -7.44 6.91 18.89
C ASP A 153 -7.04 8.14 18.05
N ASP A 154 -6.76 9.26 18.72
CA ASP A 154 -6.36 10.53 18.10
C ASP A 154 -4.98 10.47 17.38
N THR A 155 -4.19 9.43 17.61
CA THR A 155 -2.92 9.21 16.91
C THR A 155 -3.10 8.66 15.50
N LEU A 156 -4.29 8.17 15.19
CA LEU A 156 -4.70 7.70 13.88
C LEU A 156 -5.72 8.66 13.26
N THR A 157 -5.56 8.92 11.98
CA THR A 157 -6.52 9.68 11.17
C THR A 157 -7.20 8.74 10.20
N ALA A 158 -8.52 8.88 10.06
CA ALA A 158 -9.31 8.11 9.10
C ALA A 158 -10.06 9.02 8.13
N MET A 159 -10.12 8.62 6.86
CA MET A 159 -10.89 9.25 5.81
C MET A 159 -11.90 8.26 5.24
N GLU A 160 -13.17 8.65 5.21
CA GLU A 160 -14.22 7.86 4.60
C GLU A 160 -14.07 7.84 3.08
N MET A 161 -14.17 6.65 2.50
CA MET A 161 -14.03 6.42 1.06
C MET A 161 -15.37 6.20 0.38
N THR A 162 -16.20 5.35 0.98
CA THR A 162 -17.52 4.99 0.48
C THR A 162 -18.48 4.81 1.64
N THR A 163 -19.75 5.01 1.40
CA THR A 163 -20.83 4.65 2.31
C THR A 163 -21.87 3.86 1.52
N ASP A 164 -22.31 2.74 2.05
CA ASP A 164 -23.23 1.85 1.39
C ASP A 164 -24.34 1.38 2.34
N ARG A 165 -25.55 1.21 1.82
CA ARG A 165 -26.70 0.76 2.61
C ARG A 165 -26.64 -0.73 2.82
N LEU A 166 -27.00 -1.19 4.03
CA LEU A 166 -27.24 -2.59 4.28
C LEU A 166 -28.60 -3.00 3.75
N GLY A 167 -28.64 -4.22 3.22
CA GLY A 167 -29.86 -4.90 2.82
C GLY A 167 -29.74 -6.40 3.06
N LEU A 168 -30.77 -7.13 2.77
CA LEU A 168 -30.85 -8.55 3.01
C LEU A 168 -30.32 -9.34 1.80
N LEU A 169 -29.40 -10.27 2.04
CA LEU A 169 -28.94 -11.26 1.07
C LEU A 169 -29.63 -12.58 1.37
N LEU A 170 -30.18 -13.23 0.34
CA LEU A 170 -30.97 -14.46 0.47
C LEU A 170 -30.82 -15.32 -0.80
N ALA A 171 -31.19 -16.61 -0.72
CA ALA A 171 -31.17 -17.51 -1.87
C ALA A 171 -32.19 -17.06 -2.94
N LEU A 172 -31.94 -17.42 -4.20
CA LEU A 172 -32.78 -17.03 -5.33
C LEU A 172 -34.21 -17.59 -5.22
N ASP A 173 -34.39 -18.75 -4.61
CA ASP A 173 -35.66 -19.45 -4.39
C ASP A 173 -36.30 -19.14 -3.03
N HIS A 174 -35.71 -18.26 -2.23
CA HIS A 174 -36.25 -17.86 -0.95
C HIS A 174 -37.60 -17.16 -1.07
N ARG A 175 -38.54 -17.39 -0.12
CA ARG A 175 -39.88 -16.79 -0.15
C ARG A 175 -39.93 -15.26 -0.28
N LEU A 176 -38.89 -14.57 0.24
CA LEU A 176 -38.74 -13.12 0.18
C LEU A 176 -38.10 -12.65 -1.15
N ALA A 177 -37.57 -13.55 -1.94
CA ALA A 177 -36.92 -13.23 -3.22
C ALA A 177 -37.84 -12.55 -4.24
N ALA A 178 -39.12 -12.89 -4.22
CA ALA A 178 -40.12 -12.31 -5.12
C ALA A 178 -40.51 -10.87 -4.74
N ARG A 179 -40.15 -10.38 -3.58
CA ARG A 179 -40.46 -9.02 -3.12
C ARG A 179 -39.42 -8.02 -3.64
N PRO A 180 -39.83 -6.86 -4.13
CA PRO A 180 -38.88 -5.82 -4.52
C PRO A 180 -38.13 -5.21 -3.31
N GLU A 181 -38.75 -5.25 -2.15
CA GLU A 181 -38.26 -4.71 -0.87
C GLU A 181 -38.80 -5.57 0.27
N VAL A 182 -38.02 -5.71 1.34
CA VAL A 182 -38.41 -6.44 2.56
C VAL A 182 -38.42 -5.49 3.77
N ARG A 183 -39.11 -5.93 4.84
CA ARG A 183 -39.06 -5.25 6.15
C ARG A 183 -38.47 -6.18 7.19
N LEU A 184 -37.95 -5.64 8.27
CA LEU A 184 -37.42 -6.45 9.37
C LEU A 184 -38.46 -7.43 9.92
N ALA A 185 -39.72 -7.04 10.00
CA ALA A 185 -40.82 -7.93 10.41
C ALA A 185 -41.03 -9.14 9.49
N ASP A 186 -40.59 -9.09 8.24
CA ASP A 186 -40.66 -10.23 7.31
C ASP A 186 -39.70 -11.36 7.67
N LEU A 187 -38.69 -11.05 8.56
CA LEU A 187 -37.73 -12.03 9.07
C LEU A 187 -38.30 -12.91 10.19
N ASN A 188 -39.57 -12.77 10.58
CA ASN A 188 -40.18 -13.68 11.54
C ASN A 188 -40.06 -15.11 11.04
N GLY A 189 -39.51 -15.98 11.88
CA GLY A 189 -39.25 -17.40 11.60
C GLY A 189 -38.07 -17.66 10.67
N GLU A 190 -37.31 -16.64 10.26
CA GLU A 190 -36.08 -16.83 9.51
C GLU A 190 -34.88 -17.09 10.43
N ARG A 191 -33.91 -17.80 9.90
CA ARG A 191 -32.57 -17.92 10.49
C ARG A 191 -31.69 -16.83 9.91
N VAL A 192 -31.08 -16.02 10.76
CA VAL A 192 -30.13 -14.98 10.37
C VAL A 192 -28.73 -15.46 10.70
N ILE A 193 -27.81 -15.28 9.77
CA ILE A 193 -26.37 -15.52 9.99
C ILE A 193 -25.62 -14.20 9.74
N LEU A 194 -24.70 -13.88 10.63
CA LEU A 194 -23.86 -12.68 10.53
C LEU A 194 -22.38 -13.07 10.50
N GLU A 195 -21.52 -12.19 10.05
CA GLU A 195 -20.09 -12.34 10.31
C GLU A 195 -19.83 -12.28 11.82
N SER A 196 -18.76 -12.92 12.26
CA SER A 196 -18.39 -12.94 13.67
C SER A 196 -18.35 -11.53 14.27
N GLY A 197 -18.99 -11.38 15.43
CA GLY A 197 -18.99 -10.13 16.17
C GLY A 197 -17.59 -9.66 16.61
N GLU A 198 -16.57 -10.49 16.55
CA GLU A 198 -15.18 -10.07 16.76
C GLU A 198 -14.64 -9.23 15.60
N SER A 199 -15.09 -9.48 14.37
CA SER A 199 -14.65 -8.75 13.19
C SER A 199 -15.29 -7.36 13.11
N GLN A 200 -16.60 -7.25 13.33
CA GLN A 200 -17.37 -6.01 13.22
C GLN A 200 -18.37 -5.85 14.39
N PRO A 201 -17.91 -5.65 15.63
CA PRO A 201 -18.78 -5.68 16.82
C PRO A 201 -19.87 -4.61 16.81
N GLU A 202 -19.57 -3.40 16.32
CA GLU A 202 -20.56 -2.32 16.27
C GLU A 202 -21.68 -2.61 15.27
N LEU A 203 -21.34 -3.11 14.07
CA LEU A 203 -22.31 -3.47 13.03
C LEU A 203 -23.17 -4.65 13.49
N HIS A 204 -22.54 -5.70 14.05
CA HIS A 204 -23.24 -6.85 14.60
C HIS A 204 -24.26 -6.41 15.66
N ALA A 205 -23.84 -5.61 16.65
CA ALA A 205 -24.71 -5.09 17.68
C ALA A 205 -25.85 -4.21 17.12
N ALA A 206 -25.56 -3.38 16.11
CA ALA A 206 -26.55 -2.51 15.49
C ALA A 206 -27.65 -3.33 14.75
N ILE A 207 -27.23 -4.38 14.01
CA ILE A 207 -28.19 -5.28 13.33
C ILE A 207 -29.07 -6.00 14.34
N VAL A 208 -28.47 -6.60 15.37
CA VAL A 208 -29.19 -7.31 16.43
C VAL A 208 -30.17 -6.37 17.15
N SER A 209 -29.72 -5.15 17.46
CA SER A 209 -30.59 -4.14 18.08
C SER A 209 -31.75 -3.73 17.19
N ALA A 210 -31.54 -3.54 15.88
CA ALA A 210 -32.60 -3.18 14.94
C ALA A 210 -33.65 -4.29 14.83
N VAL A 211 -33.21 -5.56 14.76
CA VAL A 211 -34.11 -6.72 14.72
C VAL A 211 -34.93 -6.83 16.03
N HIS A 212 -34.29 -6.67 17.18
CA HIS A 212 -34.96 -6.69 18.48
C HIS A 212 -35.99 -5.56 18.64
N ALA A 213 -35.65 -4.35 18.17
CA ALA A 213 -36.55 -3.19 18.26
C ALA A 213 -37.87 -3.36 17.49
N GLN A 214 -37.89 -4.27 16.52
CA GLN A 214 -39.10 -4.62 15.75
C GLN A 214 -39.80 -5.89 16.28
N GLU A 215 -39.39 -6.38 17.46
CA GLU A 215 -39.94 -7.59 18.10
C GLU A 215 -39.96 -8.83 17.17
N VAL A 216 -38.96 -8.95 16.28
CA VAL A 216 -38.86 -10.05 15.33
C VAL A 216 -38.42 -11.33 16.02
N ALA A 217 -39.26 -12.38 15.90
CA ALA A 217 -38.93 -13.71 16.41
C ALA A 217 -38.14 -14.49 15.36
N LEU A 218 -36.82 -14.43 15.40
CA LEU A 218 -35.96 -15.23 14.53
C LEU A 218 -36.02 -16.71 14.91
N ALA A 219 -35.97 -17.61 13.91
CA ALA A 219 -35.76 -19.03 14.15
C ALA A 219 -34.38 -19.36 14.74
N GLY A 220 -33.41 -18.50 14.46
CA GLY A 220 -32.06 -18.57 14.99
C GLY A 220 -31.19 -17.41 14.56
N LEU A 221 -30.16 -17.13 15.37
CA LEU A 221 -29.09 -16.21 15.05
C LEU A 221 -27.79 -16.99 15.19
N ALA A 222 -26.97 -16.99 14.13
CA ALA A 222 -25.70 -17.70 14.09
C ALA A 222 -24.59 -16.77 13.55
N GLU A 223 -23.35 -17.18 13.73
CA GLU A 223 -22.17 -16.48 13.18
C GLU A 223 -21.45 -17.37 12.17
N ALA A 224 -20.92 -16.76 11.12
CA ALA A 224 -20.00 -17.38 10.18
C ALA A 224 -18.57 -16.86 10.42
N ALA A 225 -17.59 -17.72 10.17
CA ALA A 225 -16.18 -17.40 10.37
C ALA A 225 -15.70 -16.34 9.36
N ASP A 226 -16.26 -16.34 8.13
CA ASP A 226 -15.88 -15.48 7.03
C ASP A 226 -17.03 -15.32 6.03
N LEU A 227 -16.84 -14.42 5.07
CA LEU A 227 -17.81 -14.16 4.01
C LEU A 227 -18.09 -15.39 3.13
N GLU A 228 -17.10 -16.23 2.87
CA GLU A 228 -17.27 -17.42 2.01
C GLU A 228 -18.22 -18.43 2.67
N ALA A 229 -18.02 -18.73 3.96
CA ALA A 229 -18.91 -19.59 4.74
C ALA A 229 -20.32 -18.99 4.82
N LEU A 230 -20.42 -17.68 5.03
CA LEU A 230 -21.68 -16.95 5.08
C LEU A 230 -22.45 -17.08 3.74
N LEU A 231 -21.78 -16.83 2.61
CA LEU A 231 -22.39 -16.95 1.28
C LEU A 231 -22.82 -18.39 0.98
N ALA A 232 -22.05 -19.39 1.38
CA ALA A 232 -22.42 -20.80 1.18
C ALA A 232 -23.70 -21.17 1.91
N LEU A 233 -23.85 -20.75 3.19
CA LEU A 233 -25.05 -21.03 3.99
C LEU A 233 -26.28 -20.29 3.46
N VAL A 234 -26.11 -19.06 2.98
CA VAL A 234 -27.21 -18.32 2.35
C VAL A 234 -27.61 -18.95 0.99
N ALA A 235 -26.64 -19.37 0.18
CA ALA A 235 -26.90 -19.94 -1.15
C ALA A 235 -27.68 -21.27 -1.10
N ILE A 236 -27.50 -22.08 -0.04
CA ILE A 236 -28.28 -23.32 0.15
C ILE A 236 -29.65 -23.10 0.81
N GLY A 237 -29.99 -21.84 1.12
CA GLY A 237 -31.27 -21.49 1.74
C GLY A 237 -31.37 -21.77 3.25
N ASP A 238 -30.25 -22.06 3.93
CA ASP A 238 -30.23 -22.35 5.38
C ASP A 238 -30.43 -21.09 6.23
N ALA A 239 -30.04 -19.93 5.72
CA ALA A 239 -30.14 -18.66 6.44
C ALA A 239 -30.24 -17.47 5.47
N VAL A 240 -30.53 -16.29 6.02
CA VAL A 240 -30.38 -14.99 5.35
C VAL A 240 -29.33 -14.16 6.09
N THR A 241 -28.75 -13.16 5.41
CA THR A 241 -27.77 -12.29 6.03
C THR A 241 -27.92 -10.84 5.58
N PHE A 242 -27.24 -9.93 6.28
CA PHE A 242 -27.18 -8.53 5.91
C PHE A 242 -25.82 -8.22 5.25
N LEU A 243 -25.85 -7.63 4.06
CA LEU A 243 -24.66 -7.18 3.35
C LEU A 243 -24.87 -5.79 2.74
N PRO A 244 -23.79 -5.01 2.58
CA PRO A 244 -23.82 -3.79 1.78
C PRO A 244 -24.21 -4.09 0.33
N GLN A 245 -24.96 -3.19 -0.30
CA GLN A 245 -25.46 -3.37 -1.65
C GLN A 245 -24.35 -3.65 -2.66
N ARG A 246 -23.27 -2.83 -2.64
CA ARG A 246 -22.14 -2.99 -3.58
C ARG A 246 -21.42 -4.34 -3.44
N THR A 247 -21.23 -4.80 -2.20
CA THR A 247 -20.67 -6.12 -1.96
C THR A 247 -21.58 -7.19 -2.54
N ALA A 248 -22.89 -7.09 -2.28
CA ALA A 248 -23.87 -8.02 -2.80
C ALA A 248 -23.94 -8.03 -4.33
N GLU A 249 -23.84 -6.90 -5.00
CA GLU A 249 -23.82 -6.79 -6.47
C GLU A 249 -22.65 -7.57 -7.11
N VAL A 250 -21.51 -7.68 -6.41
CA VAL A 250 -20.35 -8.45 -6.88
C VAL A 250 -20.53 -9.95 -6.60
N VAL A 251 -20.97 -10.32 -5.40
CA VAL A 251 -21.02 -11.73 -4.97
C VAL A 251 -22.27 -12.45 -5.44
N ALA A 252 -23.40 -11.78 -5.61
CA ALA A 252 -24.68 -12.39 -6.00
C ALA A 252 -24.61 -13.17 -7.33
N PRO A 253 -23.99 -12.66 -8.42
CA PRO A 253 -23.86 -13.40 -9.66
C PRO A 253 -23.06 -14.69 -9.56
N LEU A 254 -22.21 -14.80 -8.55
CA LEU A 254 -21.31 -15.95 -8.36
C LEU A 254 -21.86 -17.01 -7.40
N SER A 255 -22.86 -16.64 -6.58
CA SER A 255 -23.25 -17.42 -5.40
C SER A 255 -24.69 -17.87 -5.37
N SER A 256 -25.45 -17.73 -6.46
CA SER A 256 -26.89 -18.08 -6.52
C SER A 256 -27.75 -17.41 -5.43
N VAL A 257 -27.41 -16.20 -5.06
CA VAL A 257 -28.09 -15.37 -4.08
C VAL A 257 -28.60 -14.08 -4.70
N MET A 258 -29.45 -13.35 -3.99
CA MET A 258 -29.91 -12.04 -4.39
C MET A 258 -30.00 -11.08 -3.21
N TRP A 259 -29.81 -9.82 -3.49
CA TRP A 259 -29.93 -8.75 -2.51
C TRP A 259 -31.30 -8.07 -2.60
N ARG A 260 -31.83 -7.68 -1.45
CA ARG A 260 -33.05 -6.89 -1.33
C ARG A 260 -32.87 -5.74 -0.35
N PRO A 261 -33.33 -4.53 -0.67
CA PRO A 261 -33.37 -3.44 0.27
C PRO A 261 -34.29 -3.78 1.45
N VAL A 262 -33.94 -3.31 2.63
CA VAL A 262 -34.75 -3.43 3.85
C VAL A 262 -35.29 -2.03 4.17
N ALA A 263 -36.60 -1.85 4.05
CA ALA A 263 -37.27 -0.54 4.07
C ALA A 263 -37.13 0.21 5.39
N ASP A 264 -37.11 -0.53 6.49
CA ASP A 264 -37.06 -0.04 7.87
C ASP A 264 -35.72 -0.28 8.56
N LEU A 265 -34.66 -0.51 7.79
CA LEU A 265 -33.27 -0.63 8.26
C LEU A 265 -32.47 0.58 7.77
N ASP A 266 -32.22 1.52 8.66
CA ASP A 266 -31.36 2.68 8.36
C ASP A 266 -29.93 2.46 8.90
N LEU A 267 -29.28 1.40 8.37
CA LEU A 267 -27.89 1.10 8.66
C LEU A 267 -27.06 1.19 7.38
N THR A 268 -25.90 1.81 7.53
CA THR A 268 -24.89 1.95 6.48
C THR A 268 -23.56 1.40 6.95
N LEU A 269 -22.76 0.92 6.03
CA LEU A 269 -21.38 0.55 6.24
C LEU A 269 -20.50 1.49 5.39
N SER A 270 -19.49 2.08 6.01
CA SER A 270 -18.54 2.94 5.32
C SER A 270 -17.17 2.30 5.30
N ASP A 271 -16.55 2.27 4.12
CA ASP A 271 -15.12 1.97 4.04
C ASP A 271 -14.30 3.21 4.40
N VAL A 272 -13.25 3.04 5.18
CA VAL A 272 -12.33 4.09 5.57
C VAL A 272 -10.88 3.71 5.25
N VAL A 273 -10.09 4.69 4.84
CA VAL A 273 -8.64 4.58 4.82
C VAL A 273 -8.08 5.24 6.07
N THR A 274 -7.14 4.58 6.75
CA THR A 274 -6.58 5.00 8.03
C THR A 274 -5.06 5.08 7.95
N TRP A 275 -4.46 6.08 8.60
CA TRP A 275 -3.01 6.27 8.70
C TRP A 275 -2.62 6.93 10.02
N ARG A 276 -1.32 6.87 10.38
CA ARG A 276 -0.83 7.61 11.54
C ARG A 276 -0.85 9.10 11.28
N THR A 277 -1.46 9.87 12.17
CA THR A 277 -1.60 11.33 12.06
C THR A 277 -0.24 12.02 11.84
N LYS A 278 0.80 11.58 12.57
CA LYS A 278 2.17 12.13 12.47
C LYS A 278 2.82 11.92 11.09
N ASP A 279 2.39 10.91 10.34
CA ASP A 279 2.99 10.53 9.05
C ASP A 279 2.31 11.20 7.85
N ALA A 280 1.26 11.97 8.05
CA ALA A 280 0.48 12.61 6.99
C ALA A 280 1.34 13.44 5.99
N ASN A 281 2.47 13.97 6.45
CA ASN A 281 3.40 14.76 5.64
C ASN A 281 4.50 13.94 4.95
N LEU A 282 4.63 12.65 5.24
CA LEU A 282 5.56 11.79 4.50
C LEU A 282 5.12 11.71 3.03
N PRO A 283 6.04 11.84 2.06
CA PRO A 283 5.68 11.98 0.64
C PRO A 283 4.75 10.87 0.13
N VAL A 284 5.03 9.62 0.49
CA VAL A 284 4.24 8.47 0.06
C VAL A 284 2.86 8.43 0.73
N VAL A 285 2.77 8.81 2.01
CA VAL A 285 1.51 8.87 2.77
C VAL A 285 0.64 9.99 2.21
N ARG A 286 1.22 11.17 2.00
CA ARG A 286 0.53 12.31 1.39
C ARG A 286 0.00 11.98 -0.01
N ALA A 287 0.79 11.29 -0.84
CA ALA A 287 0.35 10.89 -2.18
C ALA A 287 -0.89 10.00 -2.15
N LEU A 288 -0.98 9.06 -1.20
CA LEU A 288 -2.17 8.20 -1.06
C LEU A 288 -3.36 8.97 -0.50
N ILE A 289 -3.16 9.85 0.49
CA ILE A 289 -4.22 10.73 1.04
C ILE A 289 -4.82 11.59 -0.08
N GLU A 290 -4.00 12.19 -0.94
CA GLU A 290 -4.45 13.00 -2.07
C GLU A 290 -5.23 12.15 -3.09
N CYS A 291 -4.79 10.92 -3.39
CA CYS A 291 -5.56 9.99 -4.22
C CYS A 291 -6.91 9.66 -3.60
N ALA A 292 -6.95 9.35 -2.31
CA ALA A 292 -8.19 9.07 -1.58
C ALA A 292 -9.15 10.27 -1.60
N ALA A 293 -8.64 11.47 -1.37
CA ALA A 293 -9.44 12.70 -1.37
C ALA A 293 -10.10 12.99 -2.74
N THR A 294 -9.41 12.69 -3.85
CA THR A 294 -9.97 12.88 -5.21
C THR A 294 -11.03 11.86 -5.58
N MET A 295 -11.15 10.74 -4.87
CA MET A 295 -12.15 9.71 -5.14
C MET A 295 -13.47 9.95 -4.39
N ARG A 296 -13.50 10.86 -3.43
CA ARG A 296 -14.71 11.22 -2.64
C ARG A 296 -15.63 12.20 -3.36
N SER A 297 -15.16 12.79 -4.43
CA SER A 297 -15.91 13.74 -5.28
C SER A 297 -16.58 13.01 -6.44
#